data_beb71a98ee60be342a75b72b41ca3ab8
#
_entry.id   beb71a98ee60be342a75b72b41ca3ab8
#
_cell.length_a   1.000
_cell.length_b   1.000
_cell.length_c   1.000
_cell.angle_alpha   90.00
_cell.angle_beta   90.00
_cell.angle_gamma   90.00
#
_symmetry.space_group_name_H-M   'P 1'
#
loop_
_entity.id
_entity.type
_entity.pdbx_description
1 polymer ?
#
loop_
_entity_poly.entity_id
_entity_poly.type
_entity_poly.pdbx_seq_one_letter_code
_entity_poly.pdbx_strand_id
1 'polypeptide(L)'
;MLKSKINPKFQCQISKSNSCILMFLCPCVYFVIFALSFVILTSGCARLTESVKGAAGISTKILEKERRDALTKNFNYDYFTSYTKTLDILRQTSAYVYAQDIKKHMIAIYVSEQDTTPVGLFFKEVDAHNTQIEVASPSTYAKELIAQKVFSALEK
;
A
#
# COMPACT_ATOMS: atom_id res chain seq x y z
N MET A 1 -45.11 28.36 52.37
CA MET A 1 -43.65 28.39 52.62
C MET A 1 -43.33 27.27 53.60
N LEU A 2 -42.91 26.12 53.08
CA LEU A 2 -42.43 24.98 53.89
C LEU A 2 -40.92 24.75 53.53
N LYS A 3 -40.06 25.21 54.43
CA LYS A 3 -38.62 24.92 54.38
C LYS A 3 -38.39 23.53 54.96
N SER A 4 -38.13 22.54 54.15
CA SER A 4 -37.66 21.24 54.60
C SER A 4 -36.21 21.37 55.05
N LYS A 5 -35.92 21.18 56.32
CA LYS A 5 -34.62 21.08 56.92
C LYS A 5 -34.02 19.74 56.51
N ILE A 6 -33.12 19.72 55.54
CA ILE A 6 -32.31 18.55 55.21
C ILE A 6 -31.20 18.39 56.24
N ASN A 7 -31.16 17.26 56.90
CA ASN A 7 -30.29 16.96 58.03
C ASN A 7 -28.84 16.69 57.50
N PRO A 8 -27.81 17.49 57.87
CA PRO A 8 -26.47 17.38 57.30
C PRO A 8 -25.69 16.11 57.68
N LYS A 9 -26.22 15.29 58.56
CA LYS A 9 -25.55 14.05 59.00
C LYS A 9 -25.68 12.87 57.99
N PHE A 10 -26.60 12.97 57.01
CA PHE A 10 -26.81 11.88 56.05
C PHE A 10 -25.93 11.97 54.79
N GLN A 11 -25.33 13.15 54.53
CA GLN A 11 -24.46 13.30 53.33
C GLN A 11 -23.04 12.77 53.52
N CYS A 12 -22.57 12.54 54.75
CA CYS A 12 -21.19 12.15 55.00
C CYS A 12 -20.94 10.65 54.92
N GLN A 13 -21.97 9.82 54.88
CA GLN A 13 -21.81 8.37 54.84
C GLN A 13 -21.74 7.76 53.41
N ILE A 14 -22.32 8.44 52.41
CA ILE A 14 -22.31 7.95 51.01
C ILE A 14 -20.95 8.22 50.33
N SER A 15 -20.26 9.28 50.76
CA SER A 15 -18.98 9.69 50.18
C SER A 15 -17.80 8.79 50.56
N LYS A 16 -17.86 8.10 51.72
CA LYS A 16 -16.74 7.25 52.16
C LYS A 16 -16.74 5.82 51.59
N SER A 17 -17.91 5.31 51.21
CA SER A 17 -18.01 3.93 50.71
C SER A 17 -17.52 3.78 49.27
N ASN A 18 -17.76 4.79 48.43
CA ASN A 18 -17.34 4.69 47.01
C ASN A 18 -15.86 5.00 46.76
N SER A 19 -15.22 5.75 47.70
CA SER A 19 -13.79 6.08 47.54
C SER A 19 -12.85 4.92 47.87
N CYS A 20 -13.22 4.00 48.77
CA CYS A 20 -12.42 2.83 49.10
C CYS A 20 -12.50 1.75 48.04
N ILE A 21 -13.66 1.57 47.39
CA ILE A 21 -13.82 0.57 46.32
C ILE A 21 -13.08 1.04 45.06
N LEU A 22 -13.04 2.33 44.81
CA LEU A 22 -12.32 2.88 43.64
C LEU A 22 -10.80 2.80 43.81
N MET A 23 -10.27 2.87 45.04
CA MET A 23 -8.83 2.77 45.27
C MET A 23 -8.28 1.31 45.15
N PHE A 24 -9.11 0.31 45.43
CA PHE A 24 -8.67 -1.10 45.31
C PHE A 24 -8.84 -1.66 43.88
N LEU A 25 -9.73 -1.12 43.09
CA LEU A 25 -9.93 -1.51 41.67
C LEU A 25 -8.93 -0.83 40.70
N CYS A 26 -8.35 0.30 41.11
CA CYS A 26 -7.48 1.11 40.26
C CYS A 26 -6.21 0.39 39.77
N PRO A 27 -5.43 -0.35 40.60
CA PRO A 27 -4.22 -1.00 40.09
C PRO A 27 -4.51 -2.20 39.19
N CYS A 28 -5.54 -2.99 39.48
CA CYS A 28 -5.89 -4.14 38.64
C CYS A 28 -6.46 -3.72 37.29
N VAL A 29 -7.31 -2.71 37.25
CA VAL A 29 -7.88 -2.18 35.99
C VAL A 29 -6.79 -1.53 35.14
N TYR A 30 -5.86 -0.79 35.78
CA TYR A 30 -4.74 -0.18 35.07
C TYR A 30 -3.78 -1.24 34.50
N PHE A 31 -3.55 -2.31 35.24
CA PHE A 31 -2.70 -3.43 34.80
C PHE A 31 -3.33 -4.20 33.63
N VAL A 32 -4.66 -4.41 33.66
CA VAL A 32 -5.40 -5.07 32.57
C VAL A 32 -5.42 -4.18 31.32
N ILE A 33 -5.65 -2.87 31.46
CA ILE A 33 -5.62 -1.93 30.34
C ILE A 33 -4.21 -1.84 29.74
N PHE A 34 -3.16 -1.82 30.58
CA PHE A 34 -1.78 -1.78 30.14
C PHE A 34 -1.37 -3.09 29.44
N ALA A 35 -1.78 -4.25 29.96
CA ALA A 35 -1.55 -5.55 29.33
C ALA A 35 -2.29 -5.68 27.99
N LEU A 36 -3.55 -5.21 27.90
CA LEU A 36 -4.31 -5.16 26.65
C LEU A 36 -3.68 -4.22 25.61
N SER A 37 -3.18 -3.06 26.05
CA SER A 37 -2.47 -2.12 25.16
C SER A 37 -1.18 -2.72 24.62
N PHE A 38 -0.46 -3.50 25.43
CA PHE A 38 0.79 -4.13 25.01
C PHE A 38 0.55 -5.26 23.99
N VAL A 39 -0.54 -6.03 24.15
CA VAL A 39 -0.93 -7.08 23.18
C VAL A 39 -1.31 -6.49 21.84
N ILE A 40 -1.99 -5.34 21.82
CA ILE A 40 -2.36 -4.65 20.56
C ILE A 40 -1.11 -4.12 19.84
N LEU A 41 -0.13 -3.62 20.59
CA LEU A 41 1.13 -3.10 20.00
C LEU A 41 2.02 -4.20 19.42
N THR A 42 2.03 -5.42 19.98
CA THR A 42 2.87 -6.51 19.47
C THR A 42 2.24 -7.30 18.33
N SER A 43 0.91 -7.31 18.22
CA SER A 43 0.20 -8.05 17.16
C SER A 43 0.02 -7.22 15.86
N GLY A 44 0.25 -5.92 15.89
CA GLY A 44 -0.06 -5.00 14.79
C GLY A 44 1.03 -4.80 13.74
N CYS A 45 2.31 -5.00 14.09
CA CYS A 45 3.40 -4.56 13.21
C CYS A 45 3.65 -5.43 11.97
N ALA A 46 3.26 -6.69 11.96
CA ALA A 46 3.49 -7.57 10.81
C ALA A 46 2.41 -7.46 9.71
N ARG A 47 1.17 -7.11 10.09
CA ARG A 47 0.06 -6.97 9.12
C ARG A 47 -0.13 -5.57 8.56
N LEU A 48 0.31 -4.54 9.29
CA LEU A 48 0.20 -3.15 8.82
C LEU A 48 1.10 -2.83 7.63
N THR A 49 2.24 -3.50 7.49
CA THR A 49 3.14 -3.29 6.34
C THR A 49 2.58 -3.84 5.03
N GLU A 50 1.72 -4.87 5.04
CA GLU A 50 1.03 -5.34 3.83
C GLU A 50 -0.22 -4.50 3.52
N SER A 51 -0.94 -4.03 4.52
CA SER A 51 -2.14 -3.19 4.32
C SER A 51 -1.81 -1.79 3.81
N VAL A 52 -0.70 -1.20 4.25
CA VAL A 52 -0.24 0.11 3.75
C VAL A 52 0.27 0.01 2.32
N LYS A 53 0.87 -1.12 1.92
CA LYS A 53 1.23 -1.39 0.52
C LYS A 53 0.01 -1.60 -0.37
N GLY A 54 -1.10 -2.10 0.17
CA GLY A 54 -2.37 -2.24 -0.54
C GLY A 54 -3.14 -0.93 -0.73
N ALA A 55 -2.94 0.05 0.15
CA ALA A 55 -3.53 1.39 0.03
C ALA A 55 -2.77 2.31 -0.95
N ALA A 56 -1.52 1.96 -1.28
CA ALA A 56 -0.66 2.73 -2.20
C ALA A 56 -0.67 2.22 -3.65
N GLY A 57 -1.53 1.27 -4.00
CA GLY A 57 -1.63 0.72 -5.34
C GLY A 57 -1.92 -0.79 -5.34
N ILE A 58 -2.35 -1.32 -6.47
CA ILE A 58 -2.57 -2.75 -6.66
C ILE A 58 -1.25 -3.48 -6.42
N SER A 59 -1.31 -4.56 -5.65
CA SER A 59 -0.13 -5.35 -5.31
C SER A 59 0.64 -5.77 -6.57
N THR A 60 1.92 -5.43 -6.65
CA THR A 60 2.80 -5.83 -7.76
C THR A 60 2.89 -7.33 -7.94
N LYS A 61 2.51 -8.12 -6.93
CA LYS A 61 2.41 -9.59 -7.01
C LYS A 61 1.42 -10.07 -8.08
N ILE A 62 0.34 -9.31 -8.32
CA ILE A 62 -0.61 -9.65 -9.40
C ILE A 62 0.08 -9.50 -10.74
N LEU A 63 0.81 -8.41 -10.95
CA LEU A 63 1.54 -8.18 -12.19
C LEU A 63 2.65 -9.21 -12.42
N GLU A 64 3.36 -9.62 -11.37
CA GLU A 64 4.35 -10.70 -11.43
C GLU A 64 3.73 -12.05 -11.82
N LYS A 65 2.49 -12.32 -11.39
CA LYS A 65 1.75 -13.54 -11.77
C LYS A 65 1.36 -13.52 -13.26
N GLU A 66 0.95 -12.35 -13.75
CA GLU A 66 0.51 -12.17 -15.14
C GLU A 66 1.68 -12.13 -16.16
N ARG A 67 2.94 -12.17 -15.70
CA ARG A 67 4.13 -12.25 -16.57
C ARG A 67 4.15 -13.48 -17.48
N ARG A 68 3.42 -14.55 -17.12
CA ARG A 68 3.34 -15.76 -17.96
C ARG A 68 2.76 -15.47 -19.34
N ASP A 69 1.83 -14.52 -19.42
CA ASP A 69 1.13 -14.10 -20.63
C ASP A 69 1.57 -12.71 -21.08
N ALA A 70 2.77 -12.27 -20.69
CA ALA A 70 3.30 -10.97 -21.04
C ALA A 70 3.60 -10.85 -22.53
N LEU A 71 3.36 -9.67 -23.09
CA LEU A 71 3.87 -9.31 -24.41
C LEU A 71 5.33 -8.91 -24.28
N THR A 72 6.19 -9.56 -25.04
CA THR A 72 7.64 -9.46 -24.91
C THR A 72 8.27 -8.95 -26.19
N LYS A 73 9.21 -8.01 -26.07
CA LYS A 73 10.00 -7.51 -27.20
C LYS A 73 11.42 -7.17 -26.79
N ASN A 74 12.39 -7.44 -27.66
CA ASN A 74 13.80 -7.08 -27.47
C ASN A 74 14.11 -5.77 -28.16
N PHE A 75 14.94 -4.94 -27.50
CA PHE A 75 15.38 -3.64 -27.99
C PHE A 75 16.89 -3.52 -27.89
N ASN A 76 17.52 -2.90 -28.88
CA ASN A 76 18.96 -2.65 -28.95
C ASN A 76 19.37 -1.43 -28.11
N TYR A 77 19.02 -1.48 -26.84
CA TYR A 77 19.38 -0.49 -25.82
C TYR A 77 19.86 -1.25 -24.58
N ASP A 78 20.82 -0.66 -23.87
CA ASP A 78 21.18 -1.12 -22.54
C ASP A 78 20.02 -0.96 -21.57
N TYR A 79 20.09 -1.64 -20.44
CA TYR A 79 19.03 -1.63 -19.43
C TYR A 79 18.63 -0.20 -18.98
N PHE A 80 19.61 0.63 -18.64
CA PHE A 80 19.34 1.97 -18.11
C PHE A 80 18.67 2.88 -19.15
N THR A 81 19.15 2.86 -20.37
CA THR A 81 18.57 3.58 -21.51
C THR A 81 17.14 3.12 -21.79
N SER A 82 16.90 1.79 -21.84
CA SER A 82 15.57 1.23 -22.03
C SER A 82 14.60 1.66 -20.92
N TYR A 83 15.04 1.61 -19.67
CA TYR A 83 14.25 1.99 -18.51
C TYR A 83 13.88 3.48 -18.54
N THR A 84 14.85 4.36 -18.78
CA THR A 84 14.66 5.80 -18.81
C THR A 84 13.76 6.25 -19.97
N LYS A 85 14.02 5.75 -21.18
CA LYS A 85 13.19 6.03 -22.36
C LYS A 85 11.75 5.55 -22.12
N THR A 86 11.55 4.38 -21.55
CA THR A 86 10.21 3.87 -21.24
C THR A 86 9.48 4.78 -20.25
N LEU A 87 10.15 5.26 -19.20
CA LEU A 87 9.56 6.23 -18.26
C LEU A 87 9.12 7.51 -18.96
N ASP A 88 9.94 8.04 -19.86
CA ASP A 88 9.60 9.26 -20.59
C ASP A 88 8.41 9.06 -21.54
N ILE A 89 8.34 7.91 -22.22
CA ILE A 89 7.19 7.54 -23.06
C ILE A 89 5.92 7.42 -22.21
N LEU A 90 5.99 6.77 -21.05
CA LEU A 90 4.85 6.62 -20.15
C LEU A 90 4.32 7.98 -19.67
N ARG A 91 5.21 8.92 -19.33
CA ARG A 91 4.84 10.29 -18.95
C ARG A 91 4.16 11.04 -20.11
N GLN A 92 4.68 10.91 -21.34
CA GLN A 92 4.11 11.52 -22.52
C GLN A 92 2.74 10.94 -22.90
N THR A 93 2.50 9.68 -22.59
CA THR A 93 1.23 8.98 -22.89
C THR A 93 0.18 9.11 -21.79
N SER A 94 0.39 9.98 -20.80
CA SER A 94 -0.51 10.20 -19.66
C SER A 94 -0.77 8.94 -18.81
N ALA A 95 0.14 7.97 -18.85
CA ALA A 95 0.09 6.83 -17.96
C ALA A 95 0.50 7.24 -16.54
N TYR A 96 -0.24 6.79 -15.54
CA TYR A 96 0.06 7.11 -14.15
C TYR A 96 1.01 6.08 -13.54
N VAL A 97 2.25 6.48 -13.26
CA VAL A 97 3.25 5.61 -12.63
C VAL A 97 3.02 5.60 -11.12
N TYR A 98 2.60 4.46 -10.56
CA TYR A 98 2.34 4.34 -9.12
C TYR A 98 3.42 3.58 -8.34
N ALA A 99 4.26 2.78 -9.03
CA ALA A 99 5.39 2.13 -8.40
C ALA A 99 6.57 1.97 -9.37
N GLN A 100 7.77 2.13 -8.84
CA GLN A 100 9.03 1.88 -9.52
C GLN A 100 9.91 1.05 -8.59
N ASP A 101 10.33 -0.12 -9.06
CA ASP A 101 11.23 -1.00 -8.30
C ASP A 101 12.43 -1.35 -9.16
N ILE A 102 13.53 -0.61 -8.95
CA ILE A 102 14.77 -0.82 -9.68
C ILE A 102 15.38 -2.19 -9.37
N LYS A 103 15.21 -2.71 -8.14
CA LYS A 103 15.74 -4.03 -7.76
C LYS A 103 14.99 -5.18 -8.44
N LYS A 104 13.71 -4.99 -8.70
CA LYS A 104 12.87 -5.94 -9.44
C LYS A 104 12.85 -5.66 -10.94
N HIS A 105 13.56 -4.63 -11.38
CA HIS A 105 13.58 -4.20 -12.78
C HIS A 105 12.16 -3.96 -13.32
N MET A 106 11.31 -3.25 -12.55
CA MET A 106 9.89 -3.13 -12.84
C MET A 106 9.41 -1.69 -12.71
N ILE A 107 8.51 -1.32 -13.63
CA ILE A 107 7.67 -0.12 -13.55
C ILE A 107 6.21 -0.58 -13.51
N ALA A 108 5.44 -0.11 -12.53
CA ALA A 108 4.02 -0.40 -12.45
C ALA A 108 3.21 0.88 -12.65
N ILE A 109 2.25 0.81 -13.54
CA ILE A 109 1.43 1.94 -13.99
C ILE A 109 -0.06 1.62 -13.95
N TYR A 110 -0.87 2.66 -13.94
CA TYR A 110 -2.25 2.62 -14.41
C TYR A 110 -2.30 3.17 -15.85
N VAL A 111 -3.23 2.69 -16.64
CA VAL A 111 -3.41 3.10 -18.05
C VAL A 111 -3.57 4.62 -18.17
N SER A 112 -4.31 5.23 -17.23
CA SER A 112 -4.45 6.69 -17.07
C SER A 112 -4.85 7.04 -15.63
N GLU A 113 -5.02 8.31 -15.31
CA GLU A 113 -5.58 8.75 -14.03
C GLU A 113 -7.03 8.28 -13.82
N GLN A 114 -7.80 8.15 -14.89
CA GLN A 114 -9.20 7.71 -14.83
C GLN A 114 -9.34 6.20 -14.98
N ASP A 115 -8.42 5.56 -15.69
CA ASP A 115 -8.41 4.10 -15.88
C ASP A 115 -7.31 3.48 -15.00
N THR A 116 -7.71 3.01 -13.83
CA THR A 116 -6.83 2.39 -12.84
C THR A 116 -6.52 0.91 -13.15
N THR A 117 -6.66 0.47 -14.40
CA THR A 117 -6.23 -0.86 -14.81
C THR A 117 -4.71 -0.97 -14.69
N PRO A 118 -4.20 -1.91 -13.89
CA PRO A 118 -2.77 -2.02 -13.62
C PRO A 118 -2.04 -2.70 -14.78
N VAL A 119 -0.88 -2.13 -15.13
CA VAL A 119 0.04 -2.71 -16.10
C VAL A 119 1.44 -2.69 -15.51
N GLY A 120 2.16 -3.81 -15.62
CA GLY A 120 3.56 -3.96 -15.22
C GLY A 120 4.46 -4.02 -16.44
N LEU A 121 5.52 -3.23 -16.43
CA LEU A 121 6.61 -3.34 -17.39
C LEU A 121 7.82 -3.91 -16.67
N PHE A 122 8.34 -5.01 -17.16
CA PHE A 122 9.51 -5.71 -16.60
C PHE A 122 10.65 -5.65 -17.60
N PHE A 123 11.83 -5.38 -17.08
CA PHE A 123 13.04 -5.24 -17.89
C PHE A 123 13.99 -6.38 -17.57
N LYS A 124 14.43 -7.06 -18.58
CA LYS A 124 15.42 -8.14 -18.47
C LYS A 124 16.60 -7.80 -19.35
N GLU A 125 17.76 -7.61 -18.75
CA GLU A 125 19.01 -7.48 -19.47
C GLU A 125 19.35 -8.81 -20.16
N VAL A 126 19.44 -8.79 -21.47
CA VAL A 126 19.79 -9.95 -22.28
C VAL A 126 21.31 -9.96 -22.48
N ASP A 127 21.88 -8.80 -22.81
CA ASP A 127 23.30 -8.54 -22.89
C ASP A 127 23.57 -7.03 -22.64
N ALA A 128 24.84 -6.61 -22.73
CA ALA A 128 25.25 -5.23 -22.44
C ALA A 128 24.57 -4.16 -23.32
N HIS A 129 24.01 -4.53 -24.45
CA HIS A 129 23.39 -3.62 -25.42
C HIS A 129 21.95 -3.97 -25.77
N ASN A 130 21.42 -5.05 -25.21
CA ASN A 130 20.08 -5.53 -25.52
C ASN A 130 19.26 -5.76 -24.25
N THR A 131 18.10 -5.17 -24.22
CA THR A 131 17.13 -5.32 -23.12
C THR A 131 15.81 -5.86 -23.66
N GLN A 132 15.30 -6.88 -23.00
CA GLN A 132 13.97 -7.42 -23.22
C GLN A 132 12.99 -6.68 -22.32
N ILE A 133 11.89 -6.18 -22.90
CA ILE A 133 10.80 -5.55 -22.16
C ILE A 133 9.59 -6.47 -22.25
N GLU A 134 9.04 -6.79 -21.07
CA GLU A 134 7.84 -7.62 -20.90
C GLU A 134 6.72 -6.73 -20.36
N VAL A 135 5.57 -6.71 -21.03
CA VAL A 135 4.38 -5.97 -20.60
C VAL A 135 3.32 -6.94 -20.12
N ALA A 136 2.96 -6.88 -18.85
CA ALA A 136 2.00 -7.76 -18.20
C ALA A 136 0.83 -6.98 -17.59
N SER A 137 -0.38 -7.50 -17.72
CA SER A 137 -1.59 -6.95 -17.12
C SER A 137 -2.66 -8.04 -17.01
N PRO A 138 -3.54 -8.00 -16.01
CA PRO A 138 -4.73 -8.84 -15.96
C PRO A 138 -5.74 -8.52 -17.08
N SER A 139 -5.65 -7.32 -17.69
CA SER A 139 -6.46 -6.92 -18.83
C SER A 139 -5.68 -7.04 -20.13
N THR A 140 -6.14 -7.89 -21.05
CA THR A 140 -5.54 -8.04 -22.38
C THR A 140 -5.53 -6.73 -23.15
N TYR A 141 -6.63 -5.97 -23.12
CA TYR A 141 -6.74 -4.66 -23.76
C TYR A 141 -5.69 -3.67 -23.24
N ALA A 142 -5.56 -3.54 -21.90
CA ALA A 142 -4.60 -2.62 -21.30
C ALA A 142 -3.15 -3.04 -21.63
N LYS A 143 -2.86 -4.33 -21.62
CA LYS A 143 -1.57 -4.91 -22.00
C LYS A 143 -1.19 -4.55 -23.44
N GLU A 144 -2.08 -4.80 -24.39
CA GLU A 144 -1.85 -4.51 -25.81
C GLU A 144 -1.71 -2.99 -26.06
N LEU A 145 -2.57 -2.18 -25.46
CA LEU A 145 -2.54 -0.72 -25.61
C LEU A 145 -1.20 -0.13 -25.15
N ILE A 146 -0.73 -0.52 -23.95
CA ILE A 146 0.54 -0.01 -23.41
C ILE A 146 1.73 -0.60 -24.17
N ALA A 147 1.70 -1.89 -24.50
CA ALA A 147 2.76 -2.52 -25.29
C ALA A 147 2.91 -1.82 -26.66
N GLN A 148 1.83 -1.56 -27.37
CA GLN A 148 1.86 -0.87 -28.64
C GLN A 148 2.45 0.54 -28.51
N LYS A 149 2.02 1.33 -27.51
CA LYS A 149 2.54 2.68 -27.28
C LYS A 149 4.05 2.67 -26.98
N VAL A 150 4.48 1.81 -26.07
CA VAL A 150 5.88 1.74 -25.63
C VAL A 150 6.77 1.16 -26.75
N PHE A 151 6.38 0.05 -27.34
CA PHE A 151 7.21 -0.62 -28.36
C PHE A 151 7.36 0.23 -29.63
N SER A 152 6.28 0.85 -30.11
CA SER A 152 6.35 1.72 -31.28
C SER A 152 7.15 3.01 -31.06
N ALA A 153 7.21 3.50 -29.84
CA ALA A 153 8.00 4.69 -29.51
C ALA A 153 9.48 4.37 -29.31
N LEU A 154 9.82 3.16 -28.83
CA LEU A 154 11.22 2.70 -28.68
C LEU A 154 11.88 2.29 -30.00
N GLU A 155 11.10 2.01 -31.04
CA GLU A 155 11.60 1.66 -32.39
C GLU A 155 11.99 2.89 -33.25
N LYS A 156 11.61 4.09 -32.80
CA LYS A 156 11.93 5.36 -33.50
C LYS A 156 13.29 5.89 -33.08
#